data_f269890f6883385d8b926d149fc452d7
#
_entry.id   f269890f6883385d8b926d149fc452d7
#
_cell.length_a   1.000
_cell.length_b   1.000
_cell.length_c   1.000
_cell.angle_alpha   90.00
_cell.angle_beta   90.00
_cell.angle_gamma   90.00
#
_symmetry.space_group_name_H-M   'P 1'
#
loop_
_entity.id
_entity.type
_entity.pdbx_description
1 polymer ?
#
loop_
_entity_poly.entity_id
_entity_poly.type
_entity_poly.pdbx_seq_one_letter_code
_entity_poly.pdbx_strand_id
1 'polypeptide(L)'
;MKKLLTLIVIFCIAAIADEPVAALKLLSIGNSFSVNAHKYLGEIIKQHGKATAVLGNAAIGGCSFKRHWDEHLKSVADPAHKPYRYKGKPMSLRDYLTAEKWDVVTIQSVSHQSYKPELWQPYADNLVALIKELAPQAKIYIHRTWAYRPDNFRFFGPKKNKFSAQLMYEQSGAAYKALSEKYNAPMIPSGEALWTAFQEQPVKNVSPDPAFDYKNPVHPNLPKDDGALIKGYYWKKDPKTQEWKFTFDGIHANSRGEYLLGCTWYAYFFKQNLDDLAWQPKDVTPEDAKFLRSIAQRVAAQAAK
;
A
#
# COMPACT_ATOMS: atom_id res chain seq x y z
N MET A 1 -7.03 73.27 32.39
CA MET A 1 -6.78 71.85 32.82
C MET A 1 -7.24 70.94 31.69
N LYS A 2 -6.29 70.40 30.88
CA LYS A 2 -6.58 69.44 29.79
C LYS A 2 -6.47 68.05 30.36
N LYS A 3 -7.57 67.28 30.32
CA LYS A 3 -7.57 65.86 30.71
C LYS A 3 -7.04 65.04 29.56
N LEU A 4 -5.92 64.35 29.76
CA LEU A 4 -5.32 63.40 28.83
C LEU A 4 -6.03 62.04 29.00
N LEU A 5 -6.72 61.57 27.97
CA LEU A 5 -7.37 60.26 27.95
C LEU A 5 -6.37 59.24 27.42
N THR A 6 -5.87 58.36 28.26
CA THR A 6 -4.97 57.27 27.87
C THR A 6 -5.81 56.10 27.36
N LEU A 7 -5.71 55.80 26.07
CA LEU A 7 -6.35 54.65 25.44
C LEU A 7 -5.47 53.39 25.67
N ILE A 8 -5.95 52.47 26.49
CA ILE A 8 -5.31 51.18 26.68
C ILE A 8 -5.81 50.21 25.59
N VAL A 9 -4.94 49.89 24.62
CA VAL A 9 -5.24 48.85 23.61
C VAL A 9 -4.85 47.47 24.21
N ILE A 10 -5.83 46.67 24.55
CA ILE A 10 -5.65 45.31 24.98
C ILE A 10 -5.49 44.44 23.74
N PHE A 11 -4.25 43.98 23.48
CA PHE A 11 -3.99 42.94 22.49
C PHE A 11 -4.45 41.58 23.06
N CYS A 12 -5.59 41.07 22.63
CA CYS A 12 -5.95 39.68 22.83
C CYS A 12 -5.08 38.82 21.92
N ILE A 13 -4.05 38.20 22.48
CA ILE A 13 -3.36 37.10 21.83
C ILE A 13 -4.29 35.88 21.92
N ALA A 14 -5.01 35.62 20.83
CA ALA A 14 -5.72 34.35 20.70
C ALA A 14 -4.65 33.23 20.69
N ALA A 15 -4.64 32.41 21.75
CA ALA A 15 -3.88 31.18 21.74
C ALA A 15 -4.46 30.29 20.62
N ILE A 16 -3.67 30.05 19.57
CA ILE A 16 -3.99 29.07 18.56
C ILE A 16 -3.89 27.73 19.30
N ALA A 17 -5.05 27.15 19.66
CA ALA A 17 -5.10 25.79 20.17
C ALA A 17 -4.55 24.89 19.04
N ASP A 18 -3.47 24.16 19.30
CA ASP A 18 -2.99 23.14 18.38
C ASP A 18 -4.15 22.17 18.09
N GLU A 19 -4.53 22.07 16.82
CA GLU A 19 -5.52 21.08 16.38
C GLU A 19 -5.04 19.69 16.82
N PRO A 20 -5.92 18.84 17.36
CA PRO A 20 -5.52 17.54 17.86
C PRO A 20 -4.89 16.71 16.72
N VAL A 21 -3.66 16.26 16.93
CA VAL A 21 -2.94 15.43 15.97
C VAL A 21 -3.75 14.16 15.69
N ALA A 22 -4.12 13.91 14.45
CA ALA A 22 -4.88 12.74 14.06
C ALA A 22 -4.11 11.46 14.42
N ALA A 23 -4.70 10.62 15.27
CA ALA A 23 -4.09 9.37 15.73
C ALA A 23 -4.83 8.17 15.14
N LEU A 24 -4.11 7.13 14.69
CA LEU A 24 -4.71 5.94 14.08
C LEU A 24 -3.95 4.67 14.48
N LYS A 25 -4.66 3.63 14.90
CA LYS A 25 -4.13 2.27 15.02
C LYS A 25 -4.64 1.43 13.86
N LEU A 26 -3.74 1.10 12.92
CA LEU A 26 -4.05 0.43 11.67
C LEU A 26 -3.33 -0.91 11.60
N LEU A 27 -4.10 -1.99 11.40
CA LEU A 27 -3.60 -3.33 11.11
C LEU A 27 -3.93 -3.71 9.66
N SER A 28 -2.95 -4.19 8.92
CA SER A 28 -3.17 -4.85 7.62
C SER A 28 -3.04 -6.36 7.75
N ILE A 29 -4.03 -7.10 7.26
CA ILE A 29 -3.96 -8.55 7.03
C ILE A 29 -3.72 -8.73 5.53
N GLY A 30 -2.48 -9.07 5.14
CA GLY A 30 -2.10 -9.02 3.73
C GLY A 30 -0.85 -9.82 3.38
N ASN A 31 -0.17 -9.35 2.37
CA ASN A 31 1.01 -10.00 1.80
C ASN A 31 2.05 -8.95 1.39
N SER A 32 2.94 -9.27 0.44
CA SER A 32 3.95 -8.33 -0.04
C SER A 32 3.36 -6.99 -0.55
N PHE A 33 2.10 -6.95 -0.98
CA PHE A 33 1.45 -5.72 -1.41
C PHE A 33 1.12 -4.80 -0.22
N SER A 34 0.66 -5.34 0.91
CA SER A 34 0.55 -4.53 2.12
C SER A 34 1.92 -4.07 2.63
N VAL A 35 2.98 -4.89 2.46
CA VAL A 35 4.36 -4.48 2.78
C VAL A 35 4.78 -3.29 1.92
N ASN A 36 4.51 -3.30 0.60
CA ASN A 36 4.80 -2.14 -0.27
C ASN A 36 4.02 -0.89 0.17
N ALA A 37 2.72 -1.01 0.49
CA ALA A 37 1.91 0.12 0.93
C ALA A 37 2.39 0.72 2.26
N HIS A 38 2.89 -0.09 3.18
CA HIS A 38 3.43 0.34 4.46
C HIS A 38 4.87 0.86 4.38
N LYS A 39 5.59 0.61 3.27
CA LYS A 39 7.04 0.84 3.16
C LYS A 39 7.48 2.22 3.62
N TYR A 40 6.81 3.25 3.15
CA TYR A 40 7.11 4.63 3.48
C TYR A 40 6.04 5.32 4.32
N LEU A 41 4.90 4.66 4.59
CA LEU A 41 3.79 5.27 5.33
C LEU A 41 4.23 5.78 6.71
N GLY A 42 4.97 5.00 7.47
CA GLY A 42 5.46 5.40 8.80
C GLY A 42 6.41 6.60 8.75
N GLU A 43 7.29 6.64 7.73
CA GLU A 43 8.21 7.77 7.55
C GLU A 43 7.46 9.03 7.09
N ILE A 44 6.48 8.91 6.18
CA ILE A 44 5.62 10.03 5.76
C ILE A 44 4.89 10.62 6.97
N ILE A 45 4.28 9.78 7.82
CA ILE A 45 3.61 10.21 9.06
C ILE A 45 4.57 11.00 9.94
N LYS A 46 5.76 10.45 10.18
CA LYS A 46 6.79 11.07 11.04
C LYS A 46 7.29 12.40 10.48
N GLN A 47 7.63 12.44 9.19
CA GLN A 47 8.23 13.62 8.55
C GLN A 47 7.23 14.74 8.33
N HIS A 48 5.96 14.41 8.10
CA HIS A 48 4.91 15.42 7.98
C HIS A 48 4.50 16.00 9.35
N GLY A 49 4.55 15.21 10.41
CA GLY A 49 4.30 15.66 11.78
C GLY A 49 2.85 16.02 12.13
N LYS A 50 1.90 15.90 11.18
CA LYS A 50 0.48 16.26 11.36
C LYS A 50 -0.41 15.08 11.77
N ALA A 51 0.18 13.90 11.95
CA ALA A 51 -0.52 12.69 12.35
C ALA A 51 0.39 11.77 13.16
N THR A 52 -0.21 10.83 13.91
CA THR A 52 0.49 9.73 14.57
C THR A 52 -0.18 8.41 14.23
N ALA A 53 0.55 7.31 14.21
CA ALA A 53 -0.03 6.01 13.99
C ALA A 53 0.71 4.87 14.71
N VAL A 54 -0.07 3.86 15.09
CA VAL A 54 0.44 2.51 15.37
C VAL A 54 0.14 1.64 14.16
N LEU A 55 1.19 1.18 13.48
CA LEU A 55 1.05 0.40 12.26
C LEU A 55 1.37 -1.07 12.54
N GLY A 56 0.44 -1.95 12.20
CA GLY A 56 0.58 -3.40 12.21
C GLY A 56 0.43 -3.97 10.80
N ASN A 57 1.21 -5.01 10.47
CA ASN A 57 1.10 -5.68 9.19
C ASN A 57 1.26 -7.20 9.36
N ALA A 58 0.15 -7.91 9.48
CA ALA A 58 0.09 -9.37 9.52
C ALA A 58 0.26 -9.90 8.08
N ALA A 59 1.49 -9.83 7.55
CA ALA A 59 1.81 -10.16 6.18
C ALA A 59 2.59 -11.47 6.07
N ILE A 60 2.19 -12.28 5.09
CA ILE A 60 2.94 -13.44 4.61
C ILE A 60 3.10 -13.30 3.09
N GLY A 61 4.31 -13.48 2.55
CA GLY A 61 4.56 -13.38 1.12
C GLY A 61 3.64 -14.28 0.29
N GLY A 62 2.96 -13.70 -0.72
CA GLY A 62 2.03 -14.44 -1.59
C GLY A 62 0.81 -15.04 -0.88
N CYS A 63 0.40 -14.50 0.27
CA CYS A 63 -0.72 -15.00 1.06
C CYS A 63 -2.08 -14.60 0.46
N SER A 64 -2.95 -15.59 0.25
CA SER A 64 -4.36 -15.42 -0.12
C SER A 64 -5.25 -15.40 1.12
N PHE A 65 -6.54 -15.03 0.96
CA PHE A 65 -7.52 -15.16 2.05
C PHE A 65 -7.57 -16.59 2.60
N LYS A 66 -7.57 -17.59 1.68
CA LYS A 66 -7.51 -19.00 2.08
C LYS A 66 -6.32 -19.30 2.97
N ARG A 67 -5.12 -18.87 2.55
CA ARG A 67 -3.90 -19.15 3.32
C ARG A 67 -3.90 -18.45 4.67
N HIS A 68 -4.38 -17.21 4.78
CA HIS A 68 -4.54 -16.55 6.09
C HIS A 68 -5.46 -17.35 7.01
N TRP A 69 -6.56 -17.87 6.47
CA TRP A 69 -7.49 -18.70 7.22
C TRP A 69 -6.86 -20.04 7.63
N ASP A 70 -6.17 -20.71 6.72
CA ASP A 70 -5.45 -21.98 7.01
C ASP A 70 -4.38 -21.78 8.11
N GLU A 71 -3.61 -20.68 8.06
CA GLU A 71 -2.62 -20.35 9.10
C GLU A 71 -3.30 -20.04 10.45
N HIS A 72 -4.47 -19.42 10.44
CA HIS A 72 -5.27 -19.24 11.64
C HIS A 72 -5.69 -20.58 12.25
N LEU A 73 -6.25 -21.50 11.45
CA LEU A 73 -6.68 -22.82 11.91
C LEU A 73 -5.51 -23.63 12.47
N LYS A 74 -4.32 -23.57 11.84
CA LYS A 74 -3.11 -24.19 12.38
C LYS A 74 -2.72 -23.63 13.74
N SER A 75 -2.83 -22.29 13.92
CA SER A 75 -2.55 -21.64 15.20
C SER A 75 -3.57 -21.99 16.29
N VAL A 76 -4.79 -22.34 15.92
CA VAL A 76 -5.82 -22.84 16.85
C VAL A 76 -5.49 -24.27 17.28
N ALA A 77 -5.05 -25.12 16.34
CA ALA A 77 -4.68 -26.51 16.61
C ALA A 77 -3.34 -26.62 17.36
N ASP A 78 -2.40 -25.73 17.06
CA ASP A 78 -1.09 -25.65 17.69
C ASP A 78 -0.77 -24.20 18.09
N PRO A 79 -0.88 -23.84 19.38
CA PRO A 79 -0.57 -22.49 19.86
C PRO A 79 0.89 -22.04 19.64
N ALA A 80 1.82 -22.97 19.34
CA ALA A 80 3.20 -22.64 18.98
C ALA A 80 3.33 -22.14 17.53
N HIS A 81 2.34 -22.44 16.68
CA HIS A 81 2.31 -21.98 15.28
C HIS A 81 1.97 -20.49 15.23
N LYS A 82 3.00 -19.63 15.03
CA LYS A 82 2.93 -18.16 15.03
C LYS A 82 3.56 -17.59 13.75
N PRO A 83 2.84 -17.61 12.63
CA PRO A 83 3.39 -17.28 11.30
C PRO A 83 3.63 -15.78 11.04
N TYR A 84 3.11 -14.91 11.91
CA TYR A 84 3.29 -13.47 11.80
C TYR A 84 4.31 -12.93 12.80
N ARG A 85 4.68 -11.65 12.63
CA ARG A 85 5.53 -10.93 13.59
C ARG A 85 4.99 -9.54 13.86
N TYR A 86 4.97 -9.16 15.14
CA TYR A 86 4.64 -7.81 15.58
C TYR A 86 5.65 -7.33 16.62
N LYS A 87 6.26 -6.17 16.39
CA LYS A 87 7.31 -5.61 17.27
C LYS A 87 8.39 -6.66 17.61
N GLY A 88 8.81 -7.44 16.59
CA GLY A 88 9.81 -8.49 16.72
C GLY A 88 9.33 -9.83 17.31
N LYS A 89 8.13 -9.91 17.87
CA LYS A 89 7.58 -11.11 18.51
C LYS A 89 6.78 -11.96 17.52
N PRO A 90 6.91 -13.31 17.53
CA PRO A 90 6.02 -14.20 16.78
C PRO A 90 4.57 -14.08 17.25
N MET A 91 3.61 -14.06 16.31
CA MET A 91 2.18 -13.90 16.57
C MET A 91 1.35 -14.87 15.74
N SER A 92 0.27 -15.39 16.30
CA SER A 92 -0.86 -15.91 15.55
C SER A 92 -1.71 -14.74 15.02
N LEU A 93 -2.69 -15.01 14.15
CA LEU A 93 -3.62 -13.96 13.71
C LEU A 93 -4.49 -13.45 14.86
N ARG A 94 -4.89 -14.33 15.79
CA ARG A 94 -5.63 -13.95 17.00
C ARG A 94 -4.81 -13.03 17.91
N ASP A 95 -3.55 -13.41 18.19
CA ASP A 95 -2.63 -12.57 18.98
C ASP A 95 -2.49 -11.18 18.33
N TYR A 96 -2.40 -11.12 17.02
CA TYR A 96 -2.22 -9.85 16.31
C TYR A 96 -3.46 -8.96 16.38
N LEU A 97 -4.65 -9.54 16.17
CA LEU A 97 -5.92 -8.81 16.26
C LEU A 97 -6.19 -8.25 17.67
N THR A 98 -5.69 -8.91 18.70
CA THR A 98 -5.86 -8.49 20.11
C THR A 98 -4.67 -7.70 20.69
N ALA A 99 -3.58 -7.54 19.93
CA ALA A 99 -2.35 -6.87 20.40
C ALA A 99 -2.53 -5.38 20.69
N GLU A 100 -3.45 -4.73 19.99
CA GLU A 100 -3.79 -3.33 20.16
C GLU A 100 -5.32 -3.16 20.01
N LYS A 101 -5.83 -2.04 20.48
CA LYS A 101 -7.21 -1.63 20.17
C LYS A 101 -7.22 -0.97 18.80
N TRP A 102 -7.24 -1.80 17.75
CA TRP A 102 -7.18 -1.33 16.37
C TRP A 102 -8.40 -0.49 16.01
N ASP A 103 -8.18 0.66 15.37
CA ASP A 103 -9.24 1.50 14.80
C ASP A 103 -9.63 1.01 13.40
N VAL A 104 -8.63 0.49 12.66
CA VAL A 104 -8.76 0.02 11.29
C VAL A 104 -8.09 -1.33 11.12
N VAL A 105 -8.80 -2.27 10.47
CA VAL A 105 -8.22 -3.50 9.94
C VAL A 105 -8.44 -3.55 8.43
N THR A 106 -7.37 -3.71 7.66
CA THR A 106 -7.46 -3.85 6.20
C THR A 106 -7.28 -5.29 5.76
N ILE A 107 -8.02 -5.71 4.75
CA ILE A 107 -7.89 -7.04 4.13
C ILE A 107 -7.69 -6.92 2.61
N GLN A 108 -6.94 -7.87 2.04
CA GLN A 108 -6.67 -7.99 0.61
C GLN A 108 -6.42 -9.41 0.19
N SER A 109 -6.70 -9.75 -1.06
CA SER A 109 -6.32 -11.03 -1.64
C SER A 109 -4.89 -10.99 -2.20
N VAL A 110 -4.33 -12.15 -2.53
CA VAL A 110 -3.08 -12.25 -3.27
C VAL A 110 -3.24 -11.77 -4.71
N SER A 111 -2.22 -11.12 -5.24
CA SER A 111 -2.29 -10.40 -6.52
C SER A 111 -2.73 -11.25 -7.72
N HIS A 112 -2.29 -12.52 -7.82
CA HIS A 112 -2.71 -13.40 -8.92
C HIS A 112 -4.15 -13.94 -8.78
N GLN A 113 -4.82 -13.66 -7.67
CA GLN A 113 -6.23 -13.92 -7.41
C GLN A 113 -7.07 -12.63 -7.30
N SER A 114 -6.45 -11.45 -7.43
CA SER A 114 -7.14 -10.16 -7.24
C SER A 114 -8.31 -9.93 -8.21
N TYR A 115 -8.30 -10.62 -9.34
CA TYR A 115 -9.33 -10.61 -10.39
C TYR A 115 -10.13 -11.92 -10.47
N LYS A 116 -10.09 -12.76 -9.41
CA LYS A 116 -10.74 -14.08 -9.33
C LYS A 116 -11.53 -14.19 -8.02
N PRO A 117 -12.63 -13.42 -7.89
CA PRO A 117 -13.40 -13.35 -6.64
C PRO A 117 -14.00 -14.70 -6.23
N GLU A 118 -14.18 -15.64 -7.15
CA GLU A 118 -14.62 -17.00 -6.88
C GLU A 118 -13.67 -17.79 -5.95
N LEU A 119 -12.42 -17.37 -5.84
CA LEU A 119 -11.41 -18.00 -4.96
C LEU A 119 -11.38 -17.38 -3.55
N TRP A 120 -12.17 -16.35 -3.29
CA TRP A 120 -12.10 -15.60 -2.04
C TRP A 120 -12.99 -16.15 -0.94
N GLN A 121 -14.10 -16.80 -1.34
CA GLN A 121 -15.06 -17.38 -0.40
C GLN A 121 -14.81 -18.87 -0.16
N PRO A 122 -15.10 -19.39 1.06
CA PRO A 122 -15.67 -18.69 2.23
C PRO A 122 -14.60 -17.96 3.09
N TYR A 123 -13.35 -17.90 2.66
CA TYR A 123 -12.20 -17.50 3.47
C TYR A 123 -12.23 -16.01 3.84
N ALA A 124 -12.70 -15.15 2.95
CA ALA A 124 -12.89 -13.73 3.25
C ALA A 124 -14.00 -13.53 4.30
N ASP A 125 -15.11 -14.27 4.21
CA ASP A 125 -16.19 -14.25 5.21
C ASP A 125 -15.67 -14.68 6.59
N ASN A 126 -14.90 -15.75 6.65
CA ASN A 126 -14.31 -16.27 7.88
C ASN A 126 -13.34 -15.26 8.53
N LEU A 127 -12.49 -14.60 7.72
CA LEU A 127 -11.57 -13.58 8.22
C LEU A 127 -12.33 -12.35 8.74
N VAL A 128 -13.37 -11.90 8.03
CA VAL A 128 -14.22 -10.78 8.47
C VAL A 128 -14.92 -11.12 9.77
N ALA A 129 -15.46 -12.36 9.91
CA ALA A 129 -16.06 -12.82 11.17
C ALA A 129 -15.06 -12.83 12.32
N LEU A 130 -13.84 -13.32 12.10
CA LEU A 130 -12.77 -13.34 13.10
C LEU A 130 -12.35 -11.92 13.51
N ILE A 131 -12.27 -10.97 12.55
CA ILE A 131 -11.97 -9.57 12.86
C ILE A 131 -13.07 -8.97 13.74
N LYS A 132 -14.34 -9.19 13.39
CA LYS A 132 -15.48 -8.70 14.17
C LYS A 132 -15.57 -9.31 15.58
N GLU A 133 -15.13 -10.56 15.75
CA GLU A 133 -15.04 -11.24 17.05
C GLU A 133 -13.95 -10.60 17.92
N LEU A 134 -12.74 -10.41 17.40
CA LEU A 134 -11.54 -10.10 18.20
C LEU A 134 -11.21 -8.61 18.25
N ALA A 135 -11.67 -7.84 17.28
CA ALA A 135 -11.49 -6.39 17.18
C ALA A 135 -12.81 -5.71 16.77
N PRO A 136 -13.90 -5.86 17.57
CA PRO A 136 -15.25 -5.41 17.21
C PRO A 136 -15.35 -3.89 16.97
N GLN A 137 -14.46 -3.12 17.57
CA GLN A 137 -14.37 -1.67 17.41
C GLN A 137 -13.70 -1.26 16.08
N ALA A 138 -12.94 -2.18 15.44
CA ALA A 138 -12.17 -1.84 14.25
C ALA A 138 -13.09 -1.73 13.02
N LYS A 139 -12.94 -0.65 12.26
CA LYS A 139 -13.55 -0.54 10.95
C LYS A 139 -12.74 -1.34 9.93
N ILE A 140 -13.43 -2.22 9.21
CA ILE A 140 -12.80 -3.03 8.15
C ILE A 140 -12.70 -2.19 6.87
N TYR A 141 -11.55 -2.27 6.20
CA TYR A 141 -11.28 -1.65 4.90
C TYR A 141 -10.78 -2.68 3.90
N ILE A 142 -11.17 -2.52 2.66
CA ILE A 142 -10.69 -3.35 1.55
C ILE A 142 -9.48 -2.65 0.90
N HIS A 143 -8.32 -3.27 0.94
CA HIS A 143 -7.15 -2.78 0.22
C HIS A 143 -7.22 -3.25 -1.23
N ARG A 144 -7.70 -2.39 -2.15
CA ARG A 144 -7.66 -2.65 -3.58
C ARG A 144 -6.21 -2.62 -4.07
N THR A 145 -5.72 -3.77 -4.50
CA THR A 145 -4.37 -3.93 -5.02
C THR A 145 -4.27 -3.46 -6.48
N TRP A 146 -3.07 -3.39 -7.02
CA TRP A 146 -2.78 -2.88 -8.36
C TRP A 146 -2.54 -3.97 -9.39
N ALA A 147 -2.65 -3.61 -10.67
CA ALA A 147 -2.28 -4.46 -11.78
C ALA A 147 -0.76 -4.63 -11.90
N TYR A 148 -0.34 -5.73 -12.48
CA TYR A 148 1.05 -5.95 -12.80
C TYR A 148 1.56 -4.99 -13.88
N ARG A 149 2.85 -4.88 -13.98
CA ARG A 149 3.55 -4.13 -15.02
C ARG A 149 3.14 -4.64 -16.43
N PRO A 150 2.93 -3.75 -17.43
CA PRO A 150 2.40 -4.16 -18.74
C PRO A 150 3.25 -5.19 -19.48
N ASP A 151 4.57 -5.19 -19.27
CA ASP A 151 5.51 -6.16 -19.85
C ASP A 151 5.65 -7.46 -19.02
N ASN A 152 4.81 -7.69 -18.04
CA ASN A 152 4.86 -8.90 -17.25
C ASN A 152 4.57 -10.13 -18.11
N PHE A 153 5.47 -11.14 -18.06
CA PHE A 153 5.37 -12.37 -18.85
C PHE A 153 4.04 -13.13 -18.61
N ARG A 154 3.34 -12.86 -17.53
CA ARG A 154 2.03 -13.45 -17.22
C ARG A 154 0.92 -13.01 -18.17
N PHE A 155 1.11 -11.91 -18.89
CA PHE A 155 0.19 -11.41 -19.91
C PHE A 155 0.46 -12.00 -21.30
N PHE A 156 1.62 -12.64 -21.50
CA PHE A 156 2.05 -13.16 -22.80
C PHE A 156 2.01 -14.71 -22.83
N GLY A 157 1.83 -15.26 -24.01
CA GLY A 157 1.85 -16.70 -24.30
C GLY A 157 0.55 -17.22 -24.89
N PRO A 158 0.57 -18.42 -25.51
CA PRO A 158 -0.52 -18.96 -26.37
C PRO A 158 -1.88 -19.09 -25.70
N LYS A 159 -1.90 -19.23 -24.38
CA LYS A 159 -3.16 -19.32 -23.57
C LYS A 159 -3.58 -18.00 -22.93
N LYS A 160 -2.84 -16.90 -23.15
CA LYS A 160 -2.98 -15.64 -22.39
C LYS A 160 -3.21 -14.40 -23.25
N ASN A 161 -3.34 -14.56 -24.58
CA ASN A 161 -3.40 -13.48 -25.57
C ASN A 161 -4.57 -12.49 -25.43
N LYS A 162 -5.41 -12.63 -24.38
CA LYS A 162 -6.53 -11.72 -24.12
C LYS A 162 -6.47 -11.06 -22.75
N PHE A 163 -5.38 -11.22 -21.99
CA PHE A 163 -5.23 -10.63 -20.67
C PHE A 163 -4.11 -9.59 -20.68
N SER A 164 -4.36 -8.42 -20.12
CA SER A 164 -3.44 -7.28 -20.09
C SER A 164 -3.42 -6.63 -18.71
N ALA A 165 -2.48 -5.72 -18.47
CA ALA A 165 -2.47 -4.92 -17.28
C ALA A 165 -3.75 -4.09 -17.11
N GLN A 166 -4.28 -3.53 -18.20
CA GLN A 166 -5.56 -2.81 -18.19
C GLN A 166 -6.70 -3.73 -17.76
N LEU A 167 -6.83 -4.90 -18.39
CA LEU A 167 -7.88 -5.84 -18.06
C LEU A 167 -7.76 -6.36 -16.61
N MET A 168 -6.52 -6.58 -16.13
CA MET A 168 -6.29 -6.91 -14.72
C MET A 168 -6.73 -5.78 -13.79
N TYR A 169 -6.43 -4.52 -14.14
CA TYR A 169 -6.88 -3.35 -13.39
C TYR A 169 -8.40 -3.27 -13.31
N GLU A 170 -9.10 -3.43 -14.44
CA GLU A 170 -10.55 -3.37 -14.52
C GLU A 170 -11.21 -4.51 -13.75
N GLN A 171 -10.80 -5.75 -13.99
CA GLN A 171 -11.38 -6.92 -13.34
C GLN A 171 -11.12 -6.97 -11.83
N SER A 172 -9.88 -6.62 -11.40
CA SER A 172 -9.60 -6.54 -9.97
C SER A 172 -10.39 -5.41 -9.31
N GLY A 173 -10.55 -4.28 -10.00
CA GLY A 173 -11.39 -3.18 -9.53
C GLY A 173 -12.83 -3.61 -9.28
N ALA A 174 -13.44 -4.28 -10.25
CA ALA A 174 -14.80 -4.80 -10.12
C ALA A 174 -14.92 -5.83 -8.97
N ALA A 175 -13.95 -6.75 -8.87
CA ALA A 175 -13.93 -7.76 -7.81
C ALA A 175 -13.82 -7.15 -6.40
N TYR A 176 -12.89 -6.20 -6.20
CA TYR A 176 -12.74 -5.53 -4.91
C TYR A 176 -13.92 -4.61 -4.57
N LYS A 177 -14.55 -3.99 -5.59
CA LYS A 177 -15.78 -3.21 -5.40
C LYS A 177 -16.90 -4.11 -4.88
N ALA A 178 -17.13 -5.27 -5.50
CA ALA A 178 -18.12 -6.23 -5.03
C ALA A 178 -17.84 -6.71 -3.59
N LEU A 179 -16.56 -6.90 -3.22
CA LEU A 179 -16.17 -7.25 -1.85
C LEU A 179 -16.43 -6.12 -0.86
N SER A 180 -16.16 -4.88 -1.27
CA SER A 180 -16.44 -3.66 -0.51
C SER A 180 -17.94 -3.51 -0.23
N GLU A 181 -18.77 -3.69 -1.25
CA GLU A 181 -20.23 -3.66 -1.13
C GLU A 181 -20.76 -4.77 -0.22
N LYS A 182 -20.26 -6.01 -0.38
CA LYS A 182 -20.64 -7.17 0.43
C LYS A 182 -20.46 -6.93 1.93
N TYR A 183 -19.35 -6.30 2.32
CA TYR A 183 -19.04 -6.08 3.74
C TYR A 183 -19.38 -4.67 4.24
N ASN A 184 -19.92 -3.81 3.38
CA ASN A 184 -20.08 -2.37 3.64
C ASN A 184 -18.75 -1.76 4.18
N ALA A 185 -17.66 -2.09 3.51
CA ALA A 185 -16.30 -1.75 3.90
C ALA A 185 -15.67 -0.79 2.88
N PRO A 186 -15.23 0.40 3.27
CA PRO A 186 -14.60 1.35 2.35
C PRO A 186 -13.36 0.75 1.68
N MET A 187 -13.10 1.17 0.45
CA MET A 187 -11.98 0.67 -0.36
C MET A 187 -10.82 1.65 -0.41
N ILE A 188 -9.62 1.19 -0.05
CA ILE A 188 -8.39 1.97 -0.15
C ILE A 188 -7.93 1.95 -1.62
N PRO A 189 -7.75 3.11 -2.27
CA PRO A 189 -7.60 3.21 -3.71
C PRO A 189 -6.15 3.04 -4.20
N SER A 190 -5.42 2.03 -3.71
CA SER A 190 -4.01 1.81 -4.09
C SER A 190 -3.85 1.46 -5.57
N GLY A 191 -4.77 0.65 -6.11
CA GLY A 191 -4.79 0.29 -7.52
C GLY A 191 -5.07 1.47 -8.43
N GLU A 192 -5.99 2.35 -8.03
CA GLU A 192 -6.31 3.60 -8.71
C GLU A 192 -5.12 4.55 -8.75
N ALA A 193 -4.45 4.71 -7.61
CA ALA A 193 -3.32 5.62 -7.50
C ALA A 193 -2.18 5.21 -8.46
N LEU A 194 -1.80 3.92 -8.46
CA LEU A 194 -0.77 3.43 -9.37
C LEU A 194 -1.21 3.49 -10.83
N TRP A 195 -2.47 3.16 -11.13
CA TRP A 195 -2.98 3.23 -12.50
C TRP A 195 -3.05 4.66 -13.02
N THR A 196 -3.56 5.60 -12.22
CA THR A 196 -3.63 7.02 -12.57
C THR A 196 -2.24 7.61 -12.78
N ALA A 197 -1.28 7.33 -11.89
CA ALA A 197 0.09 7.79 -12.05
C ALA A 197 0.74 7.20 -13.31
N PHE A 198 0.52 5.91 -13.62
CA PHE A 198 0.99 5.27 -14.85
C PHE A 198 0.44 5.97 -16.11
N GLN A 199 -0.84 6.35 -16.09
CA GLN A 199 -1.46 7.03 -17.23
C GLN A 199 -1.02 8.49 -17.39
N GLU A 200 -0.83 9.22 -16.31
CA GLU A 200 -0.65 10.68 -16.32
C GLU A 200 0.80 11.14 -16.22
N GLN A 201 1.73 10.27 -15.75
CA GLN A 201 3.13 10.66 -15.56
C GLN A 201 3.76 11.21 -16.85
N PRO A 202 4.61 12.26 -16.76
CA PRO A 202 5.22 12.90 -17.92
C PRO A 202 6.23 11.98 -18.62
N VAL A 203 6.99 11.19 -17.86
CA VAL A 203 7.93 10.20 -18.40
C VAL A 203 7.25 8.85 -18.48
N LYS A 204 6.96 8.39 -19.70
CA LYS A 204 6.34 7.08 -19.92
C LYS A 204 7.39 5.98 -19.82
N ASN A 205 7.04 4.91 -19.10
CA ASN A 205 7.89 3.73 -19.08
C ASN A 205 7.85 3.03 -20.45
N VAL A 206 9.03 2.86 -21.04
CA VAL A 206 9.22 2.11 -22.29
C VAL A 206 9.84 0.76 -21.93
N SER A 207 9.06 -0.29 -22.09
CA SER A 207 9.50 -1.64 -21.76
C SER A 207 9.01 -2.63 -22.83
N PRO A 208 9.89 -3.52 -23.33
CA PRO A 208 11.31 -3.65 -22.97
C PRO A 208 12.17 -2.50 -23.50
N ASP A 209 13.29 -2.21 -22.82
CA ASP A 209 14.31 -1.24 -23.32
C ASP A 209 14.93 -1.79 -24.60
N PRO A 210 14.77 -1.10 -25.76
CA PRO A 210 15.27 -1.60 -27.03
C PRO A 210 16.81 -1.60 -27.14
N ALA A 211 17.50 -0.87 -26.26
CA ALA A 211 18.96 -0.78 -26.25
C ALA A 211 19.64 -1.84 -25.36
N PHE A 212 18.87 -2.63 -24.61
CA PHE A 212 19.42 -3.62 -23.65
C PHE A 212 19.43 -5.04 -24.24
N ASP A 213 20.57 -5.75 -24.10
CA ASP A 213 20.66 -7.16 -24.49
C ASP A 213 20.13 -8.08 -23.40
N TYR A 214 18.86 -8.44 -23.49
CA TYR A 214 18.20 -9.37 -22.55
C TYR A 214 18.65 -10.81 -22.69
N LYS A 215 19.33 -11.19 -23.80
CA LYS A 215 19.81 -12.56 -24.00
C LYS A 215 21.13 -12.78 -23.32
N ASN A 216 21.98 -11.75 -23.26
CA ASN A 216 23.31 -11.81 -22.65
C ASN A 216 23.49 -10.68 -21.63
N PRO A 217 22.72 -10.66 -20.54
CA PRO A 217 22.79 -9.58 -19.56
C PRO A 217 24.12 -9.66 -18.78
N VAL A 218 24.80 -8.52 -18.63
CA VAL A 218 26.08 -8.41 -17.92
C VAL A 218 25.92 -7.60 -16.66
N HIS A 219 26.17 -8.22 -15.49
CA HIS A 219 26.19 -7.55 -14.19
C HIS A 219 27.26 -6.43 -14.17
N PRO A 220 26.97 -5.23 -13.65
CA PRO A 220 25.73 -4.80 -12.96
C PRO A 220 24.71 -4.08 -13.86
N ASN A 221 24.85 -4.13 -15.18
CA ASN A 221 24.00 -3.37 -16.10
C ASN A 221 22.53 -3.77 -15.99
N LEU A 222 21.65 -2.79 -16.04
CA LEU A 222 20.19 -2.97 -16.05
C LEU A 222 19.58 -2.22 -17.24
N PRO A 223 18.44 -2.69 -17.78
CA PRO A 223 17.69 -1.94 -18.77
C PRO A 223 17.21 -0.62 -18.17
N LYS A 224 16.99 0.39 -19.00
CA LYS A 224 16.34 1.63 -18.60
C LYS A 224 14.93 1.34 -18.11
N ASP A 225 14.56 1.93 -17.00
CA ASP A 225 13.28 1.72 -16.35
C ASP A 225 12.63 3.03 -15.92
N ASP A 226 12.95 4.11 -16.63
CA ASP A 226 12.42 5.45 -16.39
C ASP A 226 10.88 5.43 -16.41
N GLY A 227 10.25 6.16 -15.52
CA GLY A 227 8.80 6.20 -15.41
C GLY A 227 8.15 4.94 -14.83
N ALA A 228 8.90 3.88 -14.49
CA ALA A 228 8.31 2.70 -13.84
C ALA A 228 7.84 2.99 -12.42
N LEU A 229 6.67 2.43 -12.07
CA LEU A 229 6.11 2.43 -10.70
C LEU A 229 6.19 1.04 -10.07
N ILE A 230 6.44 0.03 -10.89
CA ILE A 230 6.55 -1.38 -10.52
C ILE A 230 7.94 -1.85 -10.92
N LYS A 231 8.57 -2.64 -10.06
CA LYS A 231 9.91 -3.20 -10.27
C LYS A 231 9.99 -3.96 -11.59
N GLY A 232 11.05 -3.69 -12.36
CA GLY A 232 11.40 -4.43 -13.55
C GLY A 232 12.47 -5.47 -13.29
N TYR A 233 13.56 -5.39 -14.04
CA TYR A 233 14.72 -6.26 -13.91
C TYR A 233 15.64 -5.81 -12.78
N TYR A 234 16.28 -6.80 -12.14
CA TYR A 234 17.28 -6.57 -11.11
C TYR A 234 18.24 -7.76 -11.02
N TRP A 235 19.41 -7.53 -10.44
CA TRP A 235 20.35 -8.58 -10.15
C TRP A 235 20.13 -9.14 -8.74
N LYS A 236 19.94 -10.44 -8.67
CA LYS A 236 19.81 -11.17 -7.40
C LYS A 236 21.03 -12.04 -7.18
N LYS A 237 21.73 -11.82 -6.07
CA LYS A 237 22.84 -12.67 -5.67
C LYS A 237 22.30 -13.96 -5.06
N ASP A 238 22.73 -15.11 -5.58
CA ASP A 238 22.39 -16.40 -5.01
C ASP A 238 23.16 -16.58 -3.69
N PRO A 239 22.50 -16.85 -2.55
CA PRO A 239 23.18 -16.93 -1.27
C PRO A 239 24.10 -18.14 -1.14
N LYS A 240 23.92 -19.19 -1.95
CA LYS A 240 24.72 -20.42 -1.92
C LYS A 240 25.90 -20.35 -2.87
N THR A 241 25.65 -20.02 -4.14
CA THR A 241 26.68 -20.00 -5.18
C THR A 241 27.41 -18.67 -5.28
N GLN A 242 26.87 -17.59 -4.65
CA GLN A 242 27.33 -16.20 -4.74
C GLN A 242 27.27 -15.61 -6.16
N GLU A 243 26.69 -16.33 -7.13
CA GLU A 243 26.51 -15.86 -8.49
C GLU A 243 25.37 -14.86 -8.60
N TRP A 244 25.51 -13.91 -9.54
CA TRP A 244 24.47 -12.95 -9.86
C TRP A 244 23.53 -13.52 -10.92
N LYS A 245 22.21 -13.49 -10.63
CA LYS A 245 21.14 -13.91 -11.54
C LYS A 245 20.33 -12.71 -11.97
N PHE A 246 20.24 -12.49 -13.28
CA PHE A 246 19.34 -11.49 -13.86
C PHE A 246 17.90 -11.95 -13.68
N THR A 247 17.09 -11.14 -13.00
CA THR A 247 15.77 -11.55 -12.51
C THR A 247 14.76 -10.44 -12.84
N PHE A 248 13.53 -10.82 -13.19
CA PHE A 248 12.41 -9.91 -13.42
C PHE A 248 11.36 -10.06 -12.32
N ASP A 249 10.88 -8.94 -11.78
CA ASP A 249 9.79 -8.92 -10.79
C ASP A 249 8.43 -8.71 -11.48
N GLY A 250 8.16 -7.52 -11.97
CA GLY A 250 6.95 -7.16 -12.73
C GLY A 250 5.65 -7.05 -11.91
N ILE A 251 5.71 -7.18 -10.56
CA ILE A 251 4.51 -7.20 -9.71
C ILE A 251 4.59 -6.28 -8.48
N HIS A 252 5.75 -6.15 -7.85
CA HIS A 252 5.92 -5.32 -6.65
C HIS A 252 6.21 -3.87 -7.01
N ALA A 253 5.71 -2.94 -6.23
CA ALA A 253 6.06 -1.53 -6.39
C ALA A 253 7.57 -1.30 -6.21
N ASN A 254 8.15 -0.39 -7.00
CA ASN A 254 9.48 0.17 -6.77
C ASN A 254 9.38 1.36 -5.81
N SER A 255 10.49 2.06 -5.51
CA SER A 255 10.48 3.19 -4.56
C SER A 255 9.49 4.27 -4.93
N ARG A 256 9.32 4.60 -6.22
CA ARG A 256 8.32 5.58 -6.69
C ARG A 256 6.90 5.11 -6.38
N GLY A 257 6.61 3.85 -6.73
CA GLY A 257 5.31 3.23 -6.45
C GLY A 257 5.05 3.08 -4.96
N GLU A 258 6.04 2.67 -4.16
CA GLU A 258 5.93 2.55 -2.70
C GLU A 258 5.69 3.92 -2.04
N TYR A 259 6.34 5.00 -2.55
CA TYR A 259 6.10 6.35 -2.08
C TYR A 259 4.68 6.83 -2.42
N LEU A 260 4.24 6.63 -3.66
CA LEU A 260 2.87 6.93 -4.07
C LEU A 260 1.83 6.21 -3.18
N LEU A 261 2.04 4.91 -2.93
CA LEU A 261 1.17 4.12 -2.05
C LEU A 261 1.13 4.67 -0.62
N GLY A 262 2.29 4.98 -0.04
CA GLY A 262 2.38 5.58 1.29
C GLY A 262 1.66 6.93 1.37
N CYS A 263 1.86 7.81 0.38
CA CYS A 263 1.15 9.10 0.26
C CYS A 263 -0.37 8.90 0.10
N THR A 264 -0.79 7.91 -0.70
CA THR A 264 -2.22 7.60 -0.92
C THR A 264 -2.87 7.15 0.39
N TRP A 265 -2.24 6.23 1.13
CA TRP A 265 -2.74 5.77 2.42
C TRP A 265 -2.77 6.91 3.44
N TYR A 266 -1.73 7.72 3.48
CA TYR A 266 -1.67 8.88 4.36
C TYR A 266 -2.81 9.86 4.07
N ALA A 267 -2.97 10.31 2.83
CA ALA A 267 -4.05 11.22 2.43
C ALA A 267 -5.44 10.62 2.67
N TYR A 268 -5.60 9.30 2.42
CA TYR A 268 -6.87 8.61 2.58
C TYR A 268 -7.31 8.49 4.04
N PHE A 269 -6.41 8.08 4.94
CA PHE A 269 -6.76 7.86 6.35
C PHE A 269 -6.72 9.13 7.20
N PHE A 270 -5.72 9.99 6.99
CA PHE A 270 -5.53 11.17 7.84
C PHE A 270 -6.15 12.45 7.27
N LYS A 271 -6.60 12.43 6.00
CA LYS A 271 -7.21 13.59 5.32
C LYS A 271 -6.33 14.84 5.30
N GLN A 272 -5.01 14.65 5.41
CA GLN A 272 -4.04 15.73 5.40
C GLN A 272 -3.57 16.06 3.98
N ASN A 273 -3.33 17.35 3.73
CA ASN A 273 -2.69 17.82 2.51
C ASN A 273 -1.20 17.47 2.57
N LEU A 274 -0.63 17.01 1.46
CA LEU A 274 0.77 16.60 1.34
C LEU A 274 1.65 17.64 0.62
N ASP A 275 1.14 18.83 0.30
CA ASP A 275 1.88 19.83 -0.48
C ASP A 275 3.12 20.33 0.26
N ASP A 276 3.05 20.41 1.57
CA ASP A 276 4.13 20.84 2.46
C ASP A 276 5.03 19.69 2.98
N LEU A 277 4.77 18.43 2.58
CA LEU A 277 5.68 17.34 2.89
C LEU A 277 6.99 17.50 2.12
N ALA A 278 8.06 17.84 2.82
CA ALA A 278 9.39 18.03 2.23
C ALA A 278 10.14 16.72 1.98
N TRP A 279 9.74 15.63 2.63
CA TRP A 279 10.44 14.34 2.58
C TRP A 279 10.00 13.48 1.39
N GLN A 280 10.97 12.83 0.75
CA GLN A 280 10.79 11.75 -0.23
C GLN A 280 11.95 10.74 -0.15
N PRO A 281 11.81 9.53 -0.71
CA PRO A 281 12.91 8.57 -0.86
C PRO A 281 14.06 9.15 -1.70
N LYS A 282 15.29 8.72 -1.44
CA LYS A 282 16.51 9.26 -2.09
C LYS A 282 16.53 9.11 -3.62
N ASP A 283 15.87 8.09 -4.12
CA ASP A 283 15.78 7.75 -5.55
C ASP A 283 14.50 8.30 -6.22
N VAL A 284 13.78 9.19 -5.55
CA VAL A 284 12.64 9.94 -6.08
C VAL A 284 13.01 11.42 -6.09
N THR A 285 13.00 12.07 -7.27
CA THR A 285 13.32 13.49 -7.36
C THR A 285 12.24 14.37 -6.73
N PRO A 286 12.53 15.61 -6.32
CA PRO A 286 11.53 16.51 -5.75
C PRO A 286 10.34 16.76 -6.70
N GLU A 287 10.59 16.90 -8.00
CA GLU A 287 9.57 17.11 -9.04
C GLU A 287 8.66 15.90 -9.16
N ASP A 288 9.25 14.70 -9.20
CA ASP A 288 8.49 13.45 -9.26
C ASP A 288 7.70 13.22 -7.97
N ALA A 289 8.30 13.50 -6.81
CA ALA A 289 7.61 13.41 -5.52
C ALA A 289 6.39 14.34 -5.47
N LYS A 290 6.50 15.56 -5.99
CA LYS A 290 5.38 16.51 -6.08
C LYS A 290 4.26 15.95 -6.99
N PHE A 291 4.62 15.39 -8.13
CA PHE A 291 3.66 14.72 -9.02
C PHE A 291 2.95 13.56 -8.30
N LEU A 292 3.71 12.64 -7.68
CA LEU A 292 3.16 11.47 -7.00
C LEU A 292 2.24 11.87 -5.82
N ARG A 293 2.59 12.89 -5.04
CA ARG A 293 1.72 13.45 -3.98
C ARG A 293 0.41 14.00 -4.53
N SER A 294 0.46 14.73 -5.66
CA SER A 294 -0.75 15.29 -6.28
C SER A 294 -1.72 14.20 -6.74
N ILE A 295 -1.20 13.10 -7.32
CA ILE A 295 -1.99 11.92 -7.67
C ILE A 295 -2.61 11.28 -6.41
N ALA A 296 -1.78 11.06 -5.38
CA ALA A 296 -2.21 10.45 -4.12
C ALA A 296 -3.38 11.21 -3.47
N GLN A 297 -3.26 12.52 -3.36
CA GLN A 297 -4.29 13.39 -2.76
C GLN A 297 -5.59 13.36 -3.57
N ARG A 298 -5.49 13.50 -4.89
CA ARG A 298 -6.65 13.51 -5.78
C ARG A 298 -7.41 12.19 -5.72
N VAL A 299 -6.71 11.07 -5.82
CA VAL A 299 -7.31 9.73 -5.80
C VAL A 299 -7.89 9.41 -4.42
N ALA A 300 -7.22 9.77 -3.34
CA ALA A 300 -7.74 9.61 -1.98
C ALA A 300 -9.02 10.43 -1.75
N ALA A 301 -9.08 11.67 -2.24
CA ALA A 301 -10.25 12.53 -2.14
C ALA A 301 -11.45 12.00 -2.94
N GLN A 302 -11.21 11.41 -4.12
CA GLN A 302 -12.25 10.78 -4.94
C GLN A 302 -12.84 9.54 -4.27
N ALA A 303 -12.01 8.71 -3.64
CA ALA A 303 -12.43 7.49 -2.97
C ALA A 303 -13.14 7.74 -1.62
N ALA A 304 -13.09 8.95 -1.08
CA ALA A 304 -13.72 9.32 0.19
C ALA A 304 -15.16 9.85 0.01
N LYS A 305 -15.60 10.07 -1.24
CA LYS A 305 -16.98 10.46 -1.61
C LYS A 305 -17.87 9.24 -1.76
#